data_246a4e343a1404a28d84b513215ced87
#
_entry.id   246a4e343a1404a28d84b513215ced87
#
_cell.length_a   1.000
_cell.length_b   1.000
_cell.length_c   1.000
_cell.angle_alpha   90.00
_cell.angle_beta   90.00
_cell.angle_gamma   90.00
#
_symmetry.space_group_name_H-M   'P 1'
#
loop_
_entity.id
_entity.type
_entity.pdbx_description
1 polymer ?
#
loop_
_entity_poly.entity_id
_entity_poly.type
_entity_poly.pdbx_seq_one_letter_code
_entity_poly.pdbx_strand_id
1 'polypeptide(L)'
;WIGNVMGGVIGACLYVYSGAALGKSDYIGEFIVEQVAIKMGTPSGQLFLRGLLCNILVCLATWMCYKLKEETAKLIMIFWCLFTFITAGFEHSVANMGFLTMGLLLPHDAAVTIGGWFHNIAWVSLGNFIGGVLFVGLPYYFITDKKKSTKEAEKVA
;
A
#
# COMPACT_ATOMS: atom_id res chain seq x y z
N TRP A 1 -11.97 -1.14 0.03
CA TRP A 1 -11.38 0.13 -0.39
C TRP A 1 -12.06 1.32 0.30
N ILE A 2 -13.40 1.48 0.20
CA ILE A 2 -14.15 2.58 0.84
C ILE A 2 -13.93 2.62 2.36
N GLY A 3 -14.00 1.47 3.05
CA GLY A 3 -13.73 1.39 4.49
C GLY A 3 -12.32 1.86 4.86
N ASN A 4 -11.32 1.58 4.01
CA ASN A 4 -9.95 2.05 4.22
C ASN A 4 -9.83 3.57 4.03
N VAL A 5 -10.57 4.16 3.07
CA VAL A 5 -10.64 5.64 2.94
C VAL A 5 -11.20 6.25 4.22
N MET A 6 -12.33 5.75 4.70
CA MET A 6 -12.96 6.26 5.93
C MET A 6 -12.02 6.11 7.13
N GLY A 7 -11.43 4.92 7.31
CA GLY A 7 -10.48 4.66 8.39
C GLY A 7 -9.24 5.54 8.30
N GLY A 8 -8.70 5.74 7.09
CA GLY A 8 -7.56 6.61 6.83
C GLY A 8 -7.85 8.07 7.17
N VAL A 9 -9.02 8.59 6.78
CA VAL A 9 -9.46 9.95 7.12
C VAL A 9 -9.64 10.12 8.63
N ILE A 10 -10.35 9.19 9.27
CA ILE A 10 -10.56 9.23 10.74
C ILE A 10 -9.22 9.17 11.46
N GLY A 11 -8.32 8.24 11.07
CA GLY A 11 -7.00 8.13 11.68
C GLY A 11 -6.14 9.38 11.49
N ALA A 12 -6.18 10.01 10.31
CA ALA A 12 -5.50 11.26 10.02
C ALA A 12 -6.02 12.41 10.91
N CYS A 13 -7.34 12.53 11.04
CA CYS A 13 -7.97 13.50 11.95
C CYS A 13 -7.52 13.28 13.39
N LEU A 14 -7.62 12.06 13.91
CA LEU A 14 -7.19 11.73 15.27
C LEU A 14 -5.72 12.07 15.50
N TYR A 15 -4.84 11.73 14.56
CA TYR A 15 -3.42 12.02 14.67
C TYR A 15 -3.13 13.52 14.68
N VAL A 16 -3.68 14.28 13.73
CA VAL A 16 -3.43 15.73 13.62
C VAL A 16 -4.01 16.48 14.82
N TYR A 17 -5.26 16.19 15.18
CA TYR A 17 -5.92 16.88 16.31
C TYR A 17 -5.43 16.42 17.69
N SER A 18 -4.70 15.30 17.79
CA SER A 18 -3.98 14.95 19.02
C SER A 18 -2.81 15.89 19.33
N GLY A 19 -2.40 16.73 18.38
CA GLY A 19 -1.23 17.60 18.49
C GLY A 19 0.11 16.89 18.25
N ALA A 20 0.11 15.60 17.91
CA ALA A 20 1.33 14.83 17.70
C ALA A 20 2.19 15.36 16.53
N ALA A 21 1.55 15.94 15.51
CA ALA A 21 2.24 16.57 14.38
C ALA A 21 2.68 18.02 14.65
N LEU A 22 2.11 18.67 15.66
CA LEU A 22 2.32 20.08 15.99
C LEU A 22 3.08 20.25 17.33
N GLY A 23 3.91 19.28 17.71
CA GLY A 23 4.70 19.29 18.94
C GLY A 23 5.76 20.39 18.97
N LYS A 24 6.54 20.46 20.07
CA LYS A 24 7.53 21.53 20.38
C LYS A 24 8.60 21.82 19.30
N SER A 25 8.70 20.98 18.28
CA SER A 25 9.41 21.26 17.02
C SER A 25 8.47 20.92 15.88
N ASP A 26 8.09 21.85 15.04
CA ASP A 26 7.20 21.69 13.88
C ASP A 26 7.76 20.71 12.82
N TYR A 27 8.91 20.11 13.09
CA TYR A 27 9.65 19.21 12.20
C TYR A 27 8.82 18.03 11.67
N ILE A 28 7.98 17.41 12.52
CA ILE A 28 7.17 16.26 12.07
C ILE A 28 6.08 16.71 11.11
N GLY A 29 5.41 17.82 11.41
CA GLY A 29 4.40 18.41 10.55
C GLY A 29 4.97 18.85 9.21
N GLU A 30 6.07 19.56 9.21
CA GLU A 30 6.79 19.99 8.01
C GLU A 30 7.23 18.81 7.16
N PHE A 31 7.83 17.78 7.78
CA PHE A 31 8.22 16.56 7.08
C PHE A 31 7.03 15.86 6.41
N ILE A 32 5.89 15.74 7.11
CA ILE A 32 4.66 15.13 6.53
C ILE A 32 4.21 15.92 5.31
N VAL A 33 4.12 17.25 5.42
CA VAL A 33 3.67 18.14 4.33
C VAL A 33 4.61 18.05 3.13
N GLU A 34 5.92 18.08 3.36
CA GLU A 34 6.93 17.94 2.29
C GLU A 34 6.78 16.61 1.55
N GLN A 35 6.69 15.48 2.28
CA GLN A 35 6.51 14.17 1.67
C GLN A 35 5.18 14.04 0.93
N VAL A 36 4.11 14.65 1.45
CA VAL A 36 2.80 14.67 0.79
C VAL A 36 2.86 15.50 -0.50
N ALA A 37 3.51 16.65 -0.51
CA ALA A 37 3.69 17.47 -1.70
C ALA A 37 4.44 16.69 -2.81
N ILE A 38 5.53 16.01 -2.46
CA ILE A 38 6.29 15.14 -3.38
C ILE A 38 5.38 14.03 -3.96
N LYS A 39 4.62 13.33 -3.10
CA LYS A 39 3.72 12.25 -3.54
C LYS A 39 2.59 12.73 -4.44
N MET A 40 2.02 13.90 -4.17
CA MET A 40 0.96 14.50 -4.98
C MET A 40 1.49 15.02 -6.33
N GLY A 41 2.73 15.51 -6.37
CA GLY A 41 3.41 15.97 -7.59
C GLY A 41 4.04 14.87 -8.43
N THR A 42 4.04 13.61 -7.98
CA THR A 42 4.67 12.51 -8.71
C THR A 42 3.88 12.16 -9.99
N PRO A 43 4.55 11.99 -11.15
CA PRO A 43 3.88 11.66 -12.42
C PRO A 43 3.09 10.35 -12.36
N SER A 44 1.95 10.30 -13.06
CA SER A 44 1.01 9.17 -13.10
C SER A 44 1.66 7.80 -13.37
N GLY A 45 2.56 7.74 -14.36
CA GLY A 45 3.26 6.50 -14.72
C GLY A 45 4.17 5.99 -13.60
N GLN A 46 4.82 6.89 -12.86
CA GLN A 46 5.66 6.51 -11.71
C GLN A 46 4.79 6.03 -10.55
N LEU A 47 3.69 6.72 -10.25
CA LEU A 47 2.73 6.30 -9.22
C LEU A 47 2.17 4.91 -9.51
N PHE A 48 1.79 4.66 -10.77
CA PHE A 48 1.29 3.36 -11.21
C PHE A 48 2.33 2.26 -11.02
N LEU A 49 3.57 2.44 -11.50
CA LEU A 49 4.63 1.43 -11.40
C LEU A 49 5.05 1.19 -9.94
N ARG A 50 5.19 2.24 -9.13
CA ARG A 50 5.49 2.10 -7.70
C ARG A 50 4.34 1.38 -6.97
N GLY A 51 3.09 1.64 -7.33
CA GLY A 51 1.92 0.93 -6.83
C GLY A 51 1.94 -0.55 -7.22
N LEU A 52 2.23 -0.86 -8.48
CA LEU A 52 2.31 -2.23 -8.99
C LEU A 52 3.35 -3.05 -8.21
N LEU A 53 4.57 -2.53 -8.08
CA LEU A 53 5.66 -3.20 -7.37
C LEU A 53 5.36 -3.36 -5.87
N CYS A 54 4.71 -2.37 -5.25
CA CYS A 54 4.29 -2.45 -3.86
C CYS A 54 3.34 -3.63 -3.64
N ASN A 55 2.29 -3.74 -4.44
CA ASN A 55 1.27 -4.75 -4.18
C ASN A 55 1.68 -6.18 -4.58
N ILE A 56 2.67 -6.35 -5.44
CA ILE A 56 3.34 -7.64 -5.61
C ILE A 56 3.91 -8.12 -4.26
N LEU A 57 4.65 -7.27 -3.55
CA LEU A 57 5.25 -7.63 -2.26
C LEU A 57 4.20 -7.85 -1.18
N VAL A 58 3.16 -7.00 -1.11
CA VAL A 58 2.07 -7.15 -0.13
C VAL A 58 1.29 -8.44 -0.35
N CYS A 59 0.97 -8.76 -1.59
CA CYS A 59 0.28 -10.01 -1.92
C CYS A 59 1.16 -11.24 -1.68
N LEU A 60 2.46 -11.17 -1.95
CA LEU A 60 3.41 -12.24 -1.62
C LEU A 60 3.51 -12.45 -0.10
N ALA A 61 3.59 -11.38 0.69
CA ALA A 61 3.59 -11.49 2.15
C ALA A 61 2.34 -12.20 2.65
N THR A 62 1.17 -11.78 2.19
CA THR A 62 -0.13 -12.39 2.54
C THR A 62 -0.17 -13.86 2.11
N TRP A 63 0.23 -14.16 0.88
CA TRP A 63 0.27 -15.54 0.37
C TRP A 63 1.19 -16.44 1.19
N MET A 64 2.39 -15.96 1.54
CA MET A 64 3.33 -16.71 2.37
C MET A 64 2.78 -17.00 3.77
N CYS A 65 2.02 -16.08 4.37
CA CYS A 65 1.34 -16.30 5.65
C CYS A 65 0.37 -17.48 5.60
N TYR A 66 -0.30 -17.71 4.47
CA TYR A 66 -1.17 -18.90 4.31
C TYR A 66 -0.41 -20.19 4.02
N LYS A 67 0.80 -20.12 3.48
CA LYS A 67 1.58 -21.31 3.11
C LYS A 67 2.57 -21.75 4.16
N LEU A 68 3.15 -20.84 4.90
CA LEU A 68 4.09 -21.16 5.97
C LEU A 68 3.35 -21.74 7.18
N LYS A 69 3.94 -22.74 7.82
CA LYS A 69 3.40 -23.38 9.04
C LYS A 69 3.95 -22.71 10.29
N GLU A 70 5.22 -22.33 10.27
CA GLU A 70 5.92 -21.72 11.39
C GLU A 70 5.55 -20.24 11.57
N GLU A 71 5.08 -19.86 12.75
CA GLU A 71 4.66 -18.48 13.04
C GLU A 71 5.83 -17.49 12.95
N THR A 72 7.02 -17.88 13.41
CA THR A 72 8.23 -17.06 13.30
C THR A 72 8.59 -16.77 11.85
N ALA A 73 8.49 -17.77 10.97
CA ALA A 73 8.75 -17.59 9.54
C ALA A 73 7.75 -16.61 8.90
N LYS A 74 6.46 -16.66 9.30
CA LYS A 74 5.46 -15.69 8.84
C LYS A 74 5.85 -14.26 9.22
N LEU A 75 6.20 -14.04 10.48
CA LEU A 75 6.60 -12.72 10.98
C LEU A 75 7.82 -12.17 10.24
N ILE A 76 8.84 -13.01 10.02
CA ILE A 76 10.05 -12.63 9.27
C ILE A 76 9.67 -12.22 7.83
N MET A 77 8.83 -12.99 7.16
CA MET A 77 8.44 -12.70 5.77
C MET A 77 7.59 -11.43 5.65
N ILE A 78 6.65 -11.20 6.58
CA ILE A 78 5.89 -9.95 6.64
C ILE A 78 6.85 -8.78 6.82
N PHE A 79 7.76 -8.86 7.79
CA PHE A 79 8.73 -7.80 8.07
C PHE A 79 9.53 -7.46 6.81
N TRP A 80 10.14 -8.44 6.15
CA TRP A 80 10.98 -8.18 4.98
C TRP A 80 10.20 -7.62 3.79
N CYS A 81 8.99 -8.12 3.53
CA CYS A 81 8.17 -7.59 2.45
C CYS A 81 7.76 -6.13 2.71
N LEU A 82 7.32 -5.81 3.94
CA LEU A 82 6.95 -4.45 4.32
C LEU A 82 8.17 -3.52 4.32
N PHE A 83 9.28 -3.96 4.92
CA PHE A 83 10.52 -3.19 4.94
C PHE A 83 11.00 -2.85 3.53
N THR A 84 10.98 -3.84 2.62
CA THR A 84 11.42 -3.66 1.23
C THR A 84 10.56 -2.64 0.51
N PHE A 85 9.22 -2.71 0.56
CA PHE A 85 8.42 -1.77 -0.20
C PHE A 85 8.48 -0.34 0.37
N ILE A 86 8.63 -0.20 1.69
CA ILE A 86 8.77 1.12 2.34
C ILE A 86 10.11 1.75 1.97
N THR A 87 11.22 1.02 2.11
CA THR A 87 12.56 1.52 1.84
C THR A 87 12.83 1.78 0.37
N ALA A 88 12.21 0.99 -0.52
CA ALA A 88 12.29 1.20 -1.97
C ALA A 88 11.43 2.38 -2.47
N GLY A 89 10.64 3.02 -1.61
CA GLY A 89 9.76 4.14 -1.99
C GLY A 89 8.59 3.72 -2.87
N PHE A 90 8.10 2.48 -2.71
CA PHE A 90 6.91 2.01 -3.41
C PHE A 90 5.65 2.60 -2.78
N GLU A 91 4.58 2.66 -3.56
CA GLU A 91 3.35 3.36 -3.18
C GLU A 91 2.22 2.40 -2.81
N HIS A 92 1.70 2.55 -1.60
CA HIS A 92 0.57 1.76 -1.09
C HIS A 92 -0.67 2.64 -0.97
N SER A 93 -1.72 2.38 -1.76
CA SER A 93 -2.89 3.24 -1.81
C SER A 93 -3.59 3.40 -0.45
N VAL A 94 -3.72 2.32 0.31
CA VAL A 94 -4.37 2.37 1.64
C VAL A 94 -3.56 3.21 2.64
N ALA A 95 -2.24 3.07 2.65
CA ALA A 95 -1.38 3.92 3.49
C ALA A 95 -1.45 5.39 3.06
N ASN A 96 -1.47 5.64 1.76
CA ASN A 96 -1.57 7.00 1.22
C ASN A 96 -2.91 7.68 1.55
N MET A 97 -4.03 6.94 1.66
CA MET A 97 -5.32 7.50 2.08
C MET A 97 -5.21 8.27 3.40
N GLY A 98 -4.54 7.72 4.40
CA GLY A 98 -4.31 8.41 5.67
C GLY A 98 -3.20 9.45 5.58
N PHE A 99 -2.06 9.09 5.00
CA PHE A 99 -0.88 9.95 4.98
C PHE A 99 -1.11 11.26 4.19
N LEU A 100 -1.71 11.17 2.99
CA LEU A 100 -2.04 12.35 2.21
C LEU A 100 -3.12 13.22 2.88
N THR A 101 -4.04 12.59 3.62
CA THR A 101 -5.05 13.33 4.39
C THR A 101 -4.43 14.07 5.56
N MET A 102 -3.40 13.53 6.23
CA MET A 102 -2.66 14.28 7.25
C MET A 102 -2.05 15.56 6.66
N GLY A 103 -1.41 15.49 5.48
CA GLY A 103 -0.87 16.67 4.83
C GLY A 103 -1.93 17.72 4.45
N LEU A 104 -3.14 17.29 4.07
CA LEU A 104 -4.26 18.21 3.78
C LEU A 104 -4.82 18.89 5.05
N LEU A 105 -4.66 18.27 6.23
CA LEU A 105 -5.15 18.81 7.51
C LEU A 105 -4.12 19.69 8.23
N LEU A 106 -2.83 19.53 7.91
CA LEU A 106 -1.75 20.34 8.47
C LEU A 106 -1.62 21.67 7.70
N PRO A 107 -1.02 22.70 8.29
CA PRO A 107 -0.65 23.92 7.56
C PRO A 107 0.23 23.59 6.36
N HIS A 108 -0.21 23.91 5.16
CA HIS A 108 0.47 23.57 3.91
C HIS A 108 0.38 24.72 2.89
N ASP A 109 1.25 24.69 1.88
CA ASP A 109 1.25 25.57 0.73
C ASP A 109 0.37 25.04 -0.43
N ALA A 110 0.41 25.72 -1.57
CA ALA A 110 -0.38 25.39 -2.76
C ALA A 110 0.00 24.03 -3.42
N ALA A 111 1.09 23.40 -3.02
CA ALA A 111 1.52 22.12 -3.58
C ALA A 111 0.67 20.93 -3.08
N VAL A 112 0.05 21.07 -1.91
CA VAL A 112 -0.81 20.05 -1.31
C VAL A 112 -2.27 20.37 -1.63
N THR A 113 -2.93 19.51 -2.40
CA THR A 113 -4.28 19.78 -2.90
C THR A 113 -5.17 18.53 -2.86
N ILE A 114 -6.48 18.75 -2.78
CA ILE A 114 -7.47 17.65 -2.91
C ILE A 114 -7.34 16.96 -4.28
N GLY A 115 -7.07 17.73 -5.35
CA GLY A 115 -6.81 17.18 -6.68
C GLY A 115 -5.59 16.24 -6.70
N GLY A 116 -4.50 16.63 -6.04
CA GLY A 116 -3.31 15.80 -5.86
C GLY A 116 -3.59 14.52 -5.06
N TRP A 117 -4.46 14.60 -4.05
CA TRP A 117 -4.92 13.43 -3.30
C TRP A 117 -5.61 12.42 -4.21
N PHE A 118 -6.62 12.84 -5.00
CA PHE A 118 -7.32 11.97 -5.94
C PHE A 118 -6.40 11.43 -7.03
N HIS A 119 -5.51 12.25 -7.56
CA HIS A 119 -4.52 11.85 -8.56
C HIS A 119 -3.63 10.71 -8.04
N ASN A 120 -3.03 10.89 -6.87
CA ASN A 120 -2.17 9.86 -6.28
C ASN A 120 -2.95 8.57 -6.00
N ILE A 121 -4.09 8.66 -5.28
CA ILE A 121 -4.86 7.49 -4.89
C ILE A 121 -5.37 6.70 -6.11
N ALA A 122 -5.81 7.37 -7.17
CA ALA A 122 -6.30 6.69 -8.37
C ALA A 122 -5.19 5.87 -9.05
N TRP A 123 -4.05 6.49 -9.35
CA TRP A 123 -2.96 5.80 -10.04
C TRP A 123 -2.28 4.72 -9.21
N VAL A 124 -2.08 4.98 -7.92
CA VAL A 124 -1.53 3.98 -7.00
C VAL A 124 -2.50 2.82 -6.80
N SER A 125 -3.81 3.06 -6.64
CA SER A 125 -4.80 1.99 -6.52
C SER A 125 -4.86 1.11 -7.77
N LEU A 126 -4.81 1.71 -8.95
CA LEU A 126 -4.76 0.98 -10.21
C LEU A 126 -3.49 0.11 -10.31
N GLY A 127 -2.34 0.66 -9.96
CA GLY A 127 -1.08 -0.07 -9.88
C GLY A 127 -1.14 -1.22 -8.88
N ASN A 128 -1.62 -0.96 -7.67
CA ASN A 128 -1.79 -1.99 -6.64
C ASN A 128 -2.70 -3.13 -7.13
N PHE A 129 -3.85 -2.80 -7.75
CA PHE A 129 -4.77 -3.80 -8.27
C PHE A 129 -4.11 -4.68 -9.33
N ILE A 130 -3.47 -4.09 -10.34
CA ILE A 130 -2.81 -4.82 -11.42
C ILE A 130 -1.64 -5.65 -10.89
N GLY A 131 -0.81 -5.10 -10.01
CA GLY A 131 0.31 -5.82 -9.36
C GLY A 131 -0.15 -7.07 -8.62
N GLY A 132 -1.20 -6.96 -7.82
CA GLY A 132 -1.75 -8.09 -7.07
C GLY A 132 -2.41 -9.14 -7.95
N VAL A 133 -3.23 -8.71 -8.92
CA VAL A 133 -3.99 -9.64 -9.77
C VAL A 133 -3.11 -10.34 -10.79
N LEU A 134 -2.35 -9.59 -11.61
CA LEU A 134 -1.62 -10.19 -12.74
C LEU A 134 -0.35 -10.92 -12.30
N PHE A 135 0.37 -10.40 -11.32
CA PHE A 135 1.68 -10.94 -10.95
C PHE A 135 1.64 -11.93 -9.78
N VAL A 136 0.59 -11.92 -8.98
CA VAL A 136 0.44 -12.85 -7.86
C VAL A 136 -0.82 -13.71 -8.02
N GLY A 137 -1.99 -13.12 -8.11
CA GLY A 137 -3.27 -13.84 -8.16
C GLY A 137 -3.36 -14.83 -9.29
N LEU A 138 -3.17 -14.39 -10.53
CA LEU A 138 -3.27 -15.25 -11.71
C LEU A 138 -2.23 -16.38 -11.75
N PRO A 139 -0.92 -16.17 -11.55
CA PRO A 139 0.05 -17.25 -11.53
C PRO A 139 -0.30 -18.33 -10.50
N TYR A 140 -0.69 -17.95 -9.29
CA TYR A 140 -1.07 -18.92 -8.26
C TYR A 140 -2.38 -19.64 -8.55
N TYR A 141 -3.35 -18.97 -9.17
CA TYR A 141 -4.58 -19.62 -9.64
C TYR A 141 -4.26 -20.76 -10.61
N PHE A 142 -3.48 -20.51 -11.66
CA PHE A 142 -3.11 -21.52 -12.66
C PHE A 142 -2.30 -22.69 -12.06
N ILE A 143 -1.39 -22.41 -11.13
CA ILE A 143 -0.61 -23.48 -10.45
C ILE A 143 -1.54 -24.36 -9.60
N THR A 144 -2.54 -23.78 -8.95
CA THR A 144 -3.45 -24.51 -8.05
C THR A 144 -4.43 -25.35 -8.87
N ASP A 145 -4.93 -24.84 -9.99
CA ASP A 145 -5.87 -25.52 -10.86
C ASP A 145 -5.24 -26.77 -11.50
N LYS A 146 -4.02 -26.66 -12.01
CA LYS A 146 -3.23 -27.80 -12.51
C LYS A 146 -3.08 -28.93 -11.48
N LYS A 147 -2.80 -28.58 -10.20
CA LYS A 147 -2.67 -29.57 -9.14
C LYS A 147 -3.98 -30.31 -8.83
N LYS A 148 -5.14 -29.67 -8.95
CA LYS A 148 -6.45 -30.31 -8.79
C LYS A 148 -6.70 -31.29 -9.92
N SER A 149 -6.51 -30.88 -11.16
CA SER A 149 -6.70 -31.72 -12.34
C SER A 149 -5.81 -32.96 -12.33
N THR A 150 -4.53 -32.85 -11.93
CA THR A 150 -3.63 -34.02 -11.82
C THR A 150 -4.09 -34.98 -10.74
N LYS A 151 -4.50 -34.50 -9.56
CA LYS A 151 -5.00 -35.35 -8.48
C LYS A 151 -6.31 -36.03 -8.78
N GLU A 152 -7.18 -35.44 -9.60
CA GLU A 152 -8.42 -36.06 -10.06
C GLU A 152 -8.13 -37.15 -11.11
N ALA A 153 -7.19 -36.93 -12.01
CA ALA A 153 -6.75 -37.94 -12.98
C ALA A 153 -6.10 -39.17 -12.30
N GLU A 154 -5.28 -38.94 -11.27
CA GLU A 154 -4.65 -40.02 -10.48
C GLU A 154 -5.66 -40.85 -9.66
N LYS A 155 -6.84 -40.31 -9.33
CA LYS A 155 -7.88 -41.05 -8.59
C LYS A 155 -8.77 -41.90 -9.49
N VAL A 156 -8.76 -41.65 -10.80
CA VAL A 156 -9.58 -42.32 -11.79
C VAL A 156 -8.80 -43.42 -12.53
N ALA A 157 -7.46 -43.40 -12.43
CA ALA A 157 -6.56 -44.45 -12.94
C ALA A 157 -6.26 -45.49 -11.89
#